data_271c328cf874171b1d6e3b5fa83286ff
#
_entry.id   271c328cf874171b1d6e3b5fa83286ff
#
_cell.length_a   1.000
_cell.length_b   1.000
_cell.length_c   1.000
_cell.angle_alpha   90.00
_cell.angle_beta   90.00
_cell.angle_gamma   90.00
#
_symmetry.space_group_name_H-M   'P 1'
#
loop_
_entity.id
_entity.type
_entity.pdbx_description
1 polymer ?
#
loop_
_entity_poly.entity_id
_entity_poly.type
_entity_poly.pdbx_seq_one_letter_code
_entity_poly.pdbx_strand_id
1 'polypeptide(L)'
;MEAKPQPEQSMQEQQIRAALDQHWAASDANDFEAEHRIYHEDAVLEYPQSGERTRGRSNIQSQRAGQPSEKRFSIRRITGTGALWVTEFILTYDRKPSYTVSIMEFRDDKVARETQYFADPFEAPAWRSQWVERMNM
;
A
#
# COMPACT_ATOMS: atom_id res chain seq x y z
N MET A 1 -1.17 29.76 29.76
CA MET A 1 -1.65 29.37 28.44
C MET A 1 -1.39 27.90 28.23
N GLU A 2 -2.40 27.17 27.98
CA GLU A 2 -2.24 25.73 27.78
C GLU A 2 -1.54 25.46 26.47
N ALA A 3 -0.59 24.53 26.48
CA ALA A 3 0.01 24.06 25.27
C ALA A 3 -1.10 23.40 24.43
N LYS A 4 -1.14 23.71 23.14
CA LYS A 4 -2.04 23.01 22.23
C LYS A 4 -1.69 21.54 22.29
N PRO A 5 -2.65 20.65 22.53
CA PRO A 5 -2.37 19.23 22.45
C PRO A 5 -1.93 18.90 21.03
N GLN A 6 -1.12 17.88 20.89
CA GLN A 6 -0.80 17.33 19.59
C GLN A 6 -2.12 17.08 18.85
N PRO A 7 -2.22 17.47 17.58
CA PRO A 7 -3.45 17.20 16.84
C PRO A 7 -3.73 15.70 16.85
N GLU A 8 -4.81 15.33 17.51
CA GLU A 8 -5.29 13.97 17.43
C GLU A 8 -5.75 13.73 16.01
N GLN A 9 -5.62 12.50 15.58
CA GLN A 9 -6.19 12.12 14.30
C GLN A 9 -7.69 12.38 14.34
N SER A 10 -8.21 12.99 13.29
CA SER A 10 -9.64 13.18 13.15
C SER A 10 -10.34 11.82 13.16
N MET A 11 -11.65 11.82 13.46
CA MET A 11 -12.44 10.60 13.40
C MET A 11 -12.34 9.96 12.00
N GLN A 12 -12.35 10.79 10.95
CA GLN A 12 -12.17 10.31 9.58
C GLN A 12 -10.80 9.62 9.39
N GLU A 13 -9.73 10.20 9.93
CA GLU A 13 -8.39 9.61 9.83
C GLU A 13 -8.30 8.28 10.58
N GLN A 14 -8.96 8.18 11.74
CA GLN A 14 -9.03 6.93 12.48
C GLN A 14 -9.79 5.86 11.70
N GLN A 15 -10.87 6.23 11.03
CA GLN A 15 -11.66 5.33 10.20
C GLN A 15 -10.86 4.86 8.99
N ILE A 16 -10.11 5.76 8.35
CA ILE A 16 -9.24 5.41 7.22
C ILE A 16 -8.16 4.42 7.66
N ARG A 17 -7.53 4.69 8.80
CA ARG A 17 -6.49 3.79 9.31
C ARG A 17 -7.04 2.40 9.59
N ALA A 18 -8.22 2.32 10.20
CA ALA A 18 -8.89 1.04 10.45
C ALA A 18 -9.24 0.33 9.14
N ALA A 19 -9.72 1.07 8.14
CA ALA A 19 -10.02 0.51 6.82
C ALA A 19 -8.76 -0.02 6.13
N LEU A 20 -7.64 0.70 6.27
CA LEU A 20 -6.35 0.25 5.72
C LEU A 20 -5.85 -1.01 6.41
N ASP A 21 -5.97 -1.09 7.73
CA ASP A 21 -5.60 -2.30 8.46
C ASP A 21 -6.39 -3.51 7.97
N GLN A 22 -7.69 -3.35 7.77
CA GLN A 22 -8.56 -4.40 7.23
C GLN A 22 -8.19 -4.75 5.80
N HIS A 23 -7.92 -3.74 4.97
CA HIS A 23 -7.53 -3.94 3.58
C HIS A 23 -6.26 -4.79 3.46
N TRP A 24 -5.22 -4.43 4.21
CA TRP A 24 -3.95 -5.16 4.12
C TRP A 24 -4.05 -6.56 4.73
N ALA A 25 -4.83 -6.73 5.79
CA ALA A 25 -5.10 -8.06 6.34
C ALA A 25 -5.83 -8.94 5.31
N ALA A 26 -6.80 -8.39 4.61
CA ALA A 26 -7.52 -9.11 3.56
C ALA A 26 -6.60 -9.43 2.38
N SER A 27 -5.70 -8.49 2.02
CA SER A 27 -4.71 -8.72 0.97
C SER A 27 -3.82 -9.91 1.31
N ASP A 28 -3.31 -9.96 2.53
CA ASP A 28 -2.45 -11.06 2.98
C ASP A 28 -3.20 -12.41 3.03
N ALA A 29 -4.48 -12.37 3.37
CA ALA A 29 -5.33 -13.56 3.41
C ALA A 29 -5.82 -13.98 2.02
N ASN A 30 -5.54 -13.20 0.97
CA ASN A 30 -6.05 -13.43 -0.38
C ASN A 30 -7.59 -13.42 -0.43
N ASP A 31 -8.20 -12.61 0.41
CA ASP A 31 -9.65 -12.38 0.41
C ASP A 31 -9.93 -11.18 -0.50
N PHE A 32 -10.05 -11.45 -1.81
CA PHE A 32 -10.14 -10.40 -2.82
C PHE A 32 -11.38 -9.53 -2.65
N GLU A 33 -12.48 -10.07 -2.22
CA GLU A 33 -13.69 -9.28 -2.01
C GLU A 33 -13.51 -8.29 -0.86
N ALA A 34 -13.04 -8.74 0.29
CA ALA A 34 -12.79 -7.88 1.44
C ALA A 34 -11.70 -6.85 1.15
N GLU A 35 -10.65 -7.27 0.44
CA GLU A 35 -9.53 -6.39 0.06
C GLU A 35 -10.00 -5.18 -0.73
N HIS A 36 -10.98 -5.35 -1.62
CA HIS A 36 -11.37 -4.29 -2.54
C HIS A 36 -12.56 -3.45 -2.08
N ARG A 37 -13.09 -3.70 -0.89
CA ARG A 37 -14.17 -2.87 -0.33
C ARG A 37 -13.74 -1.43 -0.07
N ILE A 38 -12.45 -1.19 0.12
CA ILE A 38 -11.90 0.14 0.40
C ILE A 38 -12.00 1.09 -0.80
N TYR A 39 -12.18 0.55 -2.01
CA TYR A 39 -12.15 1.34 -3.25
C TYR A 39 -13.54 1.86 -3.63
N HIS A 40 -13.58 3.09 -4.15
CA HIS A 40 -14.73 3.56 -4.90
C HIS A 40 -14.94 2.69 -6.14
N GLU A 41 -16.19 2.62 -6.62
CA GLU A 41 -16.49 1.87 -7.85
C GLU A 41 -15.71 2.39 -9.06
N ASP A 42 -15.46 3.71 -9.09
CA ASP A 42 -14.72 4.37 -10.16
C ASP A 42 -13.24 4.60 -9.84
N ALA A 43 -12.71 3.92 -8.83
CA ALA A 43 -11.31 4.05 -8.44
C ALA A 43 -10.36 3.73 -9.60
N VAL A 44 -9.19 4.37 -9.55
CA VAL A 44 -8.15 4.18 -10.55
C VAL A 44 -6.90 3.69 -9.86
N LEU A 45 -6.30 2.64 -10.42
CA LEU A 45 -5.00 2.11 -9.98
C LEU A 45 -3.98 2.43 -11.06
N GLU A 46 -2.86 3.04 -10.66
CA GLU A 46 -1.81 3.43 -11.59
C GLU A 46 -0.49 2.76 -11.24
N TYR A 47 0.18 2.23 -12.27
CA TYR A 47 1.52 1.65 -12.19
C TYR A 47 2.47 2.49 -13.05
N PRO A 48 3.11 3.54 -12.48
CA PRO A 48 3.97 4.42 -13.30
C PRO A 48 5.15 3.69 -13.94
N GLN A 49 5.66 2.64 -13.29
CA GLN A 49 6.82 1.91 -13.81
C GLN A 49 6.54 1.22 -15.14
N SER A 50 5.32 0.73 -15.34
CA SER A 50 4.92 0.11 -16.61
C SER A 50 4.11 1.06 -17.50
N GLY A 51 3.65 2.19 -16.93
CA GLY A 51 2.81 3.12 -17.65
C GLY A 51 1.36 2.66 -17.79
N GLU A 52 0.93 1.74 -16.93
CA GLU A 52 -0.41 1.17 -16.98
C GLU A 52 -1.37 1.82 -16.00
N ARG A 53 -2.64 1.84 -16.37
CA ARG A 53 -3.72 2.30 -15.50
C ARG A 53 -4.88 1.31 -15.60
N THR A 54 -5.43 0.96 -14.44
CA THR A 54 -6.62 0.13 -14.36
C THR A 54 -7.77 0.97 -13.82
N ARG A 55 -8.87 1.02 -14.54
CA ARG A 55 -10.05 1.80 -14.15
C ARG A 55 -11.14 0.92 -13.60
N GLY A 56 -11.64 1.31 -12.43
CA GLY A 56 -12.79 0.69 -11.79
C GLY A 56 -12.42 -0.42 -10.84
N ARG A 57 -13.13 -0.44 -9.71
CA ARG A 57 -12.93 -1.44 -8.65
C ARG A 57 -13.01 -2.87 -9.16
N SER A 58 -13.96 -3.15 -10.04
CA SER A 58 -14.15 -4.50 -10.58
C SER A 58 -12.94 -4.96 -11.38
N ASN A 59 -12.38 -4.07 -12.21
CA ASN A 59 -11.18 -4.41 -12.99
C ASN A 59 -9.94 -4.54 -12.09
N ILE A 60 -9.82 -3.69 -11.08
CA ILE A 60 -8.71 -3.78 -10.11
C ILE A 60 -8.74 -5.13 -9.41
N GLN A 61 -9.90 -5.54 -8.92
CA GLN A 61 -10.08 -6.81 -8.24
C GLN A 61 -9.79 -7.99 -9.18
N SER A 62 -10.33 -7.96 -10.39
CA SER A 62 -10.12 -9.04 -11.38
C SER A 62 -8.65 -9.19 -11.74
N GLN A 63 -7.95 -8.06 -11.91
CA GLN A 63 -6.53 -8.05 -12.22
C GLN A 63 -5.73 -8.70 -11.09
N ARG A 64 -6.01 -8.35 -9.84
CA ARG A 64 -5.30 -8.91 -8.70
C ARG A 64 -5.62 -10.38 -8.48
N ALA A 65 -6.87 -10.77 -8.67
CA ALA A 65 -7.26 -12.17 -8.58
C ALA A 65 -6.65 -13.01 -9.69
N GLY A 66 -6.36 -12.41 -10.85
CA GLY A 66 -5.75 -13.07 -12.00
C GLY A 66 -4.25 -13.24 -11.90
N GLN A 67 -3.59 -12.60 -10.94
CA GLN A 67 -2.15 -12.76 -10.76
C GLN A 67 -1.86 -14.18 -10.23
N PRO A 68 -1.01 -14.95 -10.94
CA PRO A 68 -0.94 -16.41 -10.70
C PRO A 68 -0.12 -16.82 -9.46
N SER A 69 0.67 -15.91 -8.89
CA SER A 69 1.57 -16.24 -7.79
C SER A 69 0.84 -16.24 -6.45
N GLU A 70 1.37 -17.03 -5.50
CA GLU A 70 0.94 -16.93 -4.11
C GLU A 70 1.48 -15.61 -3.54
N LYS A 71 0.57 -14.76 -3.08
CA LYS A 71 0.92 -13.45 -2.55
C LYS A 71 0.84 -13.43 -1.05
N ARG A 72 1.86 -12.86 -0.40
CA ARG A 72 1.84 -12.54 1.02
C ARG A 72 2.30 -11.11 1.20
N PHE A 73 1.74 -10.44 2.19
CA PHE A 73 1.96 -9.03 2.46
C PHE A 73 2.49 -8.86 3.88
N SER A 74 3.61 -8.17 4.01
CA SER A 74 4.18 -7.81 5.30
C SER A 74 4.25 -6.29 5.39
N ILE A 75 3.37 -5.71 6.19
CA ILE A 75 3.24 -4.25 6.30
C ILE A 75 4.34 -3.71 7.19
N ARG A 76 5.10 -2.75 6.68
CA ARG A 76 6.14 -2.10 7.45
C ARG A 76 5.60 -0.89 8.20
N ARG A 77 4.86 -0.01 7.50
CA ARG A 77 4.23 1.14 8.14
C ARG A 77 3.14 1.73 7.26
N ILE A 78 2.19 2.37 7.92
CA ILE A 78 1.13 3.13 7.28
C ILE A 78 1.24 4.56 7.80
N THR A 79 1.37 5.51 6.90
CA THR A 79 1.52 6.93 7.23
C THR A 79 0.57 7.74 6.40
N GLY A 80 -0.10 8.71 7.01
CA GLY A 80 -0.97 9.59 6.25
C GLY A 80 -1.67 10.61 7.11
N THR A 81 -2.26 11.58 6.42
CA THR A 81 -3.10 12.60 7.01
C THR A 81 -4.10 13.07 5.95
N GLY A 82 -5.30 13.42 6.40
CA GLY A 82 -6.36 13.83 5.48
C GLY A 82 -6.66 12.76 4.46
N ALA A 83 -6.60 13.12 3.19
CA ALA A 83 -6.95 12.25 2.08
C ALA A 83 -5.79 11.43 1.52
N LEU A 84 -4.54 11.69 1.96
CA LEU A 84 -3.35 11.06 1.38
C LEU A 84 -2.73 10.08 2.36
N TRP A 85 -2.62 8.82 1.94
CA TRP A 85 -2.09 7.74 2.79
C TRP A 85 -1.09 6.90 2.03
N VAL A 86 0.04 6.62 2.68
CA VAL A 86 1.13 5.83 2.11
C VAL A 86 1.34 4.59 2.97
N THR A 87 1.37 3.44 2.33
CA THR A 87 1.71 2.17 2.97
C THR A 87 2.98 1.63 2.35
N GLU A 88 3.93 1.28 3.20
CA GLU A 88 5.20 0.67 2.80
C GLU A 88 5.17 -0.79 3.25
N PHE A 89 5.42 -1.71 2.33
CA PHE A 89 5.30 -3.13 2.64
C PHE A 89 6.19 -4.00 1.75
N ILE A 90 6.41 -5.22 2.21
CA ILE A 90 7.06 -6.24 1.39
C ILE A 90 5.95 -7.16 0.89
N LEU A 91 5.82 -7.24 -0.43
CA LEU A 91 4.92 -8.15 -1.10
C LEU A 91 5.73 -9.29 -1.67
N THR A 92 5.40 -10.53 -1.28
CA THR A 92 6.08 -11.68 -1.86
C THR A 92 5.17 -12.35 -2.89
N TYR A 93 5.78 -12.66 -4.04
CA TYR A 93 5.17 -13.44 -5.11
C TYR A 93 5.90 -14.78 -5.14
N ASP A 94 5.24 -15.86 -4.74
CA ASP A 94 5.86 -17.18 -4.62
C ASP A 94 7.17 -17.10 -3.81
N ARG A 95 7.13 -16.39 -2.68
CA ARG A 95 8.24 -16.15 -1.75
C ARG A 95 9.35 -15.22 -2.26
N LYS A 96 9.19 -14.65 -3.47
CA LYS A 96 10.15 -13.64 -3.98
C LYS A 96 9.70 -12.26 -3.53
N PRO A 97 10.54 -11.52 -2.80
CA PRO A 97 10.13 -10.23 -2.26
C PRO A 97 10.13 -9.12 -3.31
N SER A 98 9.15 -8.23 -3.16
CA SER A 98 9.08 -6.96 -3.86
C SER A 98 8.87 -5.88 -2.80
N TYR A 99 9.75 -4.88 -2.78
CA TYR A 99 9.61 -3.74 -1.88
C TYR A 99 8.63 -2.77 -2.51
N THR A 100 7.50 -2.61 -1.87
CA THR A 100 6.34 -1.99 -2.49
C THR A 100 5.88 -0.78 -1.70
N VAL A 101 5.45 0.26 -2.41
CA VAL A 101 4.82 1.43 -1.83
C VAL A 101 3.47 1.64 -2.51
N SER A 102 2.44 1.79 -1.70
CA SER A 102 1.09 2.13 -2.15
C SER A 102 0.78 3.55 -1.67
N ILE A 103 0.41 4.41 -2.60
CA ILE A 103 -0.01 5.78 -2.32
C ILE A 103 -1.48 5.87 -2.66
N MET A 104 -2.31 6.04 -1.62
CA MET A 104 -3.76 6.09 -1.78
C MET A 104 -4.29 7.48 -1.54
N GLU A 105 -5.11 7.95 -2.47
CA GLU A 105 -5.83 9.22 -2.36
C GLU A 105 -7.31 8.90 -2.14
N PHE A 106 -7.82 9.35 -1.01
CA PHE A 106 -9.20 9.10 -0.61
C PHE A 106 -10.10 10.24 -1.07
N ARG A 107 -11.31 9.87 -1.47
CA ARG A 107 -12.43 10.78 -1.63
C ARG A 107 -13.50 10.30 -0.67
N ASP A 108 -13.82 11.13 0.31
CA ASP A 108 -14.64 10.74 1.45
C ASP A 108 -13.95 9.61 2.23
N ASP A 109 -14.55 8.45 2.35
CA ASP A 109 -14.04 7.35 3.14
C ASP A 109 -13.47 6.19 2.30
N LYS A 110 -13.36 6.39 0.98
CA LYS A 110 -12.88 5.34 0.08
C LYS A 110 -11.81 5.84 -0.87
N VAL A 111 -11.03 4.92 -1.37
CA VAL A 111 -9.92 5.22 -2.29
C VAL A 111 -10.47 5.59 -3.66
N ALA A 112 -10.08 6.79 -4.12
CA ALA A 112 -10.38 7.26 -5.46
C ALA A 112 -9.24 6.92 -6.42
N ARG A 113 -8.00 6.97 -5.94
CA ARG A 113 -6.81 6.67 -6.74
C ARG A 113 -5.77 5.98 -5.88
N GLU A 114 -5.15 4.97 -6.45
CA GLU A 114 -3.98 4.32 -5.83
C GLU A 114 -2.85 4.30 -6.85
N THR A 115 -1.65 4.69 -6.40
CA THR A 115 -0.42 4.59 -7.19
C THR A 115 0.48 3.59 -6.49
N GLN A 116 1.01 2.62 -7.23
CA GLN A 116 1.92 1.63 -6.65
C GLN A 116 3.24 1.58 -7.41
N TYR A 117 4.31 1.46 -6.64
CA TYR A 117 5.66 1.23 -7.12
C TYR A 117 6.18 -0.07 -6.54
N PHE A 118 6.88 -0.85 -7.36
CA PHE A 118 7.42 -2.15 -6.99
C PHE A 118 8.92 -2.15 -7.26
N ALA A 119 9.70 -2.69 -6.33
CA ALA A 119 11.15 -2.72 -6.48
C ALA A 119 11.70 -4.08 -6.05
N ASP A 120 12.52 -4.67 -6.90
CA ASP A 120 13.24 -5.88 -6.57
C ASP A 120 14.40 -5.57 -5.61
N PRO A 121 14.78 -6.51 -4.74
CA PRO A 121 16.01 -6.37 -3.97
C PRO A 121 17.21 -6.36 -4.91
N PHE A 122 18.28 -5.70 -4.49
CA PHE A 122 19.53 -5.69 -5.25
C PHE A 122 20.72 -5.82 -4.30
N GLU A 123 21.85 -6.25 -4.85
CA GLU A 123 23.07 -6.36 -4.08
C GLU A 123 23.64 -4.99 -3.74
N ALA A 124 24.15 -4.85 -2.52
CA ALA A 124 24.82 -3.63 -2.10
C ALA A 124 26.09 -3.44 -2.92
N PRO A 125 26.24 -2.30 -3.64
CA PRO A 125 27.45 -2.07 -4.43
C PRO A 125 28.65 -1.83 -3.52
N ALA A 126 29.81 -2.34 -3.94
CA ALA A 126 31.04 -2.29 -3.15
C ALA A 126 31.55 -0.86 -2.91
N TRP A 127 31.26 0.07 -3.84
CA TRP A 127 31.83 1.42 -3.77
C TRP A 127 31.42 2.20 -2.52
N ARG A 128 30.30 1.85 -1.88
CA ARG A 128 29.82 2.55 -0.67
C ARG A 128 30.03 1.76 0.62
N SER A 129 30.72 0.61 0.56
CA SER A 129 30.81 -0.32 1.69
C SER A 129 31.44 0.29 2.95
N GLN A 130 32.35 1.26 2.81
CA GLN A 130 33.00 1.86 3.99
C GLN A 130 32.10 2.82 4.77
N TRP A 131 30.94 3.22 4.20
CA TRP A 131 30.06 4.19 4.84
C TRP A 131 28.74 3.58 5.31
N VAL A 132 28.50 2.31 5.00
CA VAL A 132 27.21 1.69 5.29
C VAL A 132 27.39 0.50 6.23
N GLU A 133 26.30 0.16 6.90
CA GLU A 133 26.23 -1.09 7.68
C GLU A 133 25.00 -1.87 7.24
N ARG A 134 24.97 -3.16 7.55
CA ARG A 134 23.82 -3.99 7.22
C ARG A 134 22.65 -3.69 8.15
N MET A 135 21.47 -3.56 7.57
CA MET A 135 20.24 -3.49 8.34
C MET A 135 19.91 -4.85 8.92
N ASN A 136 19.44 -4.87 10.16
CA ASN A 136 18.87 -6.08 10.74
C ASN A 136 17.41 -6.18 10.30
N MET A 137 17.15 -7.11 9.40
CA MET A 137 15.80 -7.26 8.85
C MET A 137 15.26 -8.66 9.13
#